data_e852b1c7ac4b11d94ca059aa1f6357dd
#
_entry.id   e852b1c7ac4b11d94ca059aa1f6357dd
#
_cell.length_a   1.000
_cell.length_b   1.000
_cell.length_c   1.000
_cell.angle_alpha   90.00
_cell.angle_beta   90.00
_cell.angle_gamma   90.00
#
_symmetry.space_group_name_H-M   'P 1'
#
loop_
_entity.id
_entity.type
_entity.pdbx_description
1 polymer ?
#
loop_
_entity_poly.entity_id
_entity_poly.type
_entity_poly.pdbx_seq_one_letter_code
_entity_poly.pdbx_strand_id
1 'polypeptide(L)'
;SFKEMFVRDYMIWVLFEGAGSPRLNKVARQIMFTYCPFPEEICSTLAQNPIYSELLDRRKIKVAQGLHHLDVLTRKLQNGNIPVPETVEQERYYISGSKKS
;
A
#
# COMPACT_ATOMS: atom_id res chain seq x y z
N SER A 1 7.21 18.95 -17.44
CA SER A 1 6.81 19.41 -16.12
C SER A 1 6.78 18.24 -15.13
N PHE A 2 6.72 18.55 -13.84
CA PHE A 2 6.61 17.54 -12.79
C PHE A 2 5.36 16.66 -12.97
N LYS A 3 4.23 17.28 -13.32
CA LYS A 3 2.97 16.56 -13.55
C LYS A 3 3.11 15.54 -14.67
N GLU A 4 3.75 15.94 -15.78
CA GLU A 4 3.94 15.03 -16.91
C GLU A 4 4.87 13.88 -16.57
N MET A 5 5.95 14.14 -15.80
CA MET A 5 6.85 13.10 -15.32
C MET A 5 6.12 12.12 -14.41
N PHE A 6 5.28 12.62 -13.53
CA PHE A 6 4.51 11.75 -12.62
C PHE A 6 3.54 10.86 -13.40
N VAL A 7 2.83 11.43 -14.39
CA VAL A 7 1.92 10.64 -15.22
C VAL A 7 2.66 9.55 -15.98
N ARG A 8 3.81 9.88 -16.56
CA ARG A 8 4.64 8.90 -17.26
C ARG A 8 5.08 7.79 -16.32
N ASP A 9 5.60 8.14 -15.14
CA ASP A 9 6.08 7.17 -14.18
C ASP A 9 4.94 6.30 -13.64
N TYR A 10 3.76 6.87 -13.44
CA TYR A 10 2.57 6.13 -13.04
C TYR A 10 2.17 5.08 -14.09
N MET A 11 2.21 5.46 -15.38
CA MET A 11 1.90 4.52 -16.46
C MET A 11 2.90 3.38 -16.50
N ILE A 12 4.19 3.68 -16.33
CA ILE A 12 5.23 2.64 -16.27
C ILE A 12 5.00 1.75 -15.05
N TRP A 13 4.63 2.35 -13.91
CA TRP A 13 4.33 1.63 -12.69
C TRP A 13 3.23 0.60 -12.91
N VAL A 14 2.11 1.03 -13.48
CA VAL A 14 0.96 0.16 -13.68
C VAL A 14 1.23 -0.92 -14.74
N LEU A 15 1.83 -0.52 -15.89
CA LEU A 15 1.93 -1.42 -17.05
C LEU A 15 3.13 -2.36 -16.98
N PHE A 16 4.23 -1.94 -16.37
CA PHE A 16 5.46 -2.72 -16.39
C PHE A 16 5.85 -3.22 -15.01
N GLU A 17 5.96 -2.34 -14.03
CA GLU A 17 6.37 -2.72 -12.68
C GLU A 17 5.37 -3.71 -12.07
N GLY A 18 4.07 -3.45 -12.23
CA GLY A 18 3.01 -4.34 -11.73
C GLY A 18 3.04 -5.72 -12.37
N ALA A 19 3.59 -5.83 -13.56
CA ALA A 19 3.77 -7.11 -14.26
C ALA A 19 5.10 -7.80 -13.93
N GLY A 20 5.88 -7.22 -13.01
CA GLY A 20 7.17 -7.78 -12.61
C GLY A 20 8.34 -7.38 -13.50
N SER A 21 8.15 -6.38 -14.37
CA SER A 21 9.19 -5.89 -15.27
C SER A 21 9.69 -4.51 -14.79
N PRO A 22 10.80 -4.44 -14.03
CA PRO A 22 11.29 -3.17 -13.49
C PRO A 22 11.75 -2.23 -14.61
N ARG A 23 11.14 -1.06 -14.66
CA ARG A 23 11.45 -0.02 -15.66
C ARG A 23 11.77 1.33 -15.04
N LEU A 24 11.36 1.55 -13.79
CA LEU A 24 11.61 2.81 -13.10
C LEU A 24 12.98 2.80 -12.44
N ASN A 25 13.55 4.00 -12.26
CA ASN A 25 14.73 4.11 -11.43
C ASN A 25 14.37 3.92 -9.95
N LYS A 26 15.38 3.72 -9.10
CA LYS A 26 15.18 3.40 -7.69
C LYS A 26 14.34 4.45 -6.96
N VAL A 27 14.61 5.73 -7.21
CA VAL A 27 13.89 6.83 -6.53
C VAL A 27 12.43 6.87 -6.95
N ALA A 28 12.17 6.80 -8.26
CA ALA A 28 10.81 6.80 -8.78
C ALA A 28 10.03 5.59 -8.27
N ARG A 29 10.65 4.43 -8.19
CA ARG A 29 10.02 3.21 -7.66
C ARG A 29 9.64 3.38 -6.20
N GLN A 30 10.52 3.94 -5.38
CA GLN A 30 10.22 4.19 -3.97
C GLN A 30 9.06 5.16 -3.79
N ILE A 31 9.02 6.23 -4.60
CA ILE A 31 7.94 7.20 -4.56
C ILE A 31 6.62 6.54 -4.95
N MET A 32 6.61 5.81 -6.05
CA MET A 32 5.40 5.13 -6.51
C MET A 32 4.90 4.10 -5.50
N PHE A 33 5.82 3.33 -4.92
CA PHE A 33 5.43 2.33 -3.93
C PHE A 33 4.86 2.96 -2.65
N THR A 34 5.33 4.15 -2.29
CA THR A 34 4.83 4.86 -1.12
C THR A 34 3.43 5.42 -1.33
N TYR A 35 3.19 6.06 -2.48
CA TYR A 35 1.95 6.77 -2.74
C TYR A 35 0.94 5.99 -3.59
N CYS A 36 1.39 5.03 -4.38
CA CYS A 36 0.56 4.23 -5.28
C CYS A 36 0.88 2.75 -5.11
N PRO A 37 0.72 2.18 -3.90
CA PRO A 37 1.11 0.80 -3.67
C PRO A 37 0.25 -0.17 -4.49
N PHE A 38 0.86 -1.28 -4.87
CA PHE A 38 0.15 -2.34 -5.56
C PHE A 38 -0.78 -3.10 -4.61
N PRO A 39 -1.91 -3.63 -5.13
CA PRO A 39 -2.77 -4.53 -4.36
C PRO A 39 -2.00 -5.77 -3.89
N GLU A 40 -2.52 -6.44 -2.86
CA GLU A 40 -1.87 -7.60 -2.26
C GLU A 40 -1.59 -8.71 -3.28
N GLU A 41 -2.51 -8.91 -4.22
CA GLU A 41 -2.38 -9.92 -5.25
C GLU A 41 -1.16 -9.70 -6.14
N ILE A 42 -0.86 -8.43 -6.45
CA ILE A 42 0.30 -8.08 -7.26
C ILE A 42 1.58 -8.15 -6.42
N CYS A 43 1.51 -7.83 -5.15
CA CYS A 43 2.67 -7.90 -4.26
C CYS A 43 3.28 -9.31 -4.19
N SER A 44 2.46 -10.36 -4.24
CA SER A 44 2.98 -11.72 -4.24
C SER A 44 3.77 -12.04 -5.51
N THR A 45 3.38 -11.48 -6.65
CA THR A 45 4.14 -11.60 -7.89
C THR A 45 5.46 -10.82 -7.80
N LEU A 46 5.42 -9.61 -7.26
CA LEU A 46 6.61 -8.76 -7.10
C LEU A 46 7.60 -9.38 -6.12
N ALA A 47 7.14 -10.13 -5.14
CA ALA A 47 8.01 -10.77 -4.14
C ALA A 47 9.01 -11.76 -4.77
N GLN A 48 8.76 -12.21 -5.99
CA GLN A 48 9.68 -13.10 -6.70
C GLN A 48 10.91 -12.36 -7.24
N ASN A 49 10.88 -11.03 -7.27
CA ASN A 49 12.01 -10.23 -7.75
C ASN A 49 12.67 -9.52 -6.57
N PRO A 50 13.97 -9.82 -6.32
CA PRO A 50 14.70 -9.23 -5.17
C PRO A 50 14.72 -7.72 -5.13
N ILE A 51 14.55 -7.04 -6.26
CA ILE A 51 14.55 -5.58 -6.31
C ILE A 51 13.42 -4.96 -5.49
N TYR A 52 12.35 -5.72 -5.25
CA TYR A 52 11.20 -5.26 -4.48
C TYR A 52 11.24 -5.69 -3.02
N SER A 53 12.21 -6.53 -2.61
CA SER A 53 12.24 -7.10 -1.25
C SER A 53 12.16 -6.05 -0.15
N GLU A 54 13.02 -5.03 -0.23
CA GLU A 54 13.08 -3.98 0.78
C GLU A 54 11.79 -3.18 0.83
N LEU A 55 11.23 -2.85 -0.34
CA LEU A 55 9.98 -2.10 -0.43
C LEU A 55 8.81 -2.89 0.14
N LEU A 56 8.76 -4.18 -0.13
CA LEU A 56 7.70 -5.07 0.39
C LEU A 56 7.83 -5.23 1.90
N ASP A 57 9.05 -5.34 2.43
CA ASP A 57 9.28 -5.43 3.87
C ASP A 57 8.83 -4.15 4.57
N ARG A 58 9.18 -2.99 4.03
CA ARG A 58 8.72 -1.71 4.55
C ARG A 58 7.20 -1.60 4.51
N ARG A 59 6.58 -2.06 3.43
CA ARG A 59 5.13 -2.07 3.31
C ARG A 59 4.48 -2.90 4.40
N LYS A 60 5.00 -4.10 4.66
CA LYS A 60 4.49 -4.97 5.73
C LYS A 60 4.52 -4.27 7.08
N ILE A 61 5.62 -3.59 7.39
CA ILE A 61 5.76 -2.85 8.65
C ILE A 61 4.74 -1.73 8.73
N LYS A 62 4.59 -0.94 7.68
CA LYS A 62 3.62 0.16 7.65
C LYS A 62 2.19 -0.33 7.78
N VAL A 63 1.85 -1.41 7.09
CA VAL A 63 0.52 -2.02 7.17
C VAL A 63 0.25 -2.49 8.60
N ALA A 64 1.20 -3.19 9.20
CA ALA A 64 1.06 -3.68 10.58
C ALA A 64 0.87 -2.53 11.57
N GLN A 65 1.64 -1.45 11.43
CA GLN A 65 1.51 -0.27 12.28
C GLN A 65 0.15 0.41 12.10
N GLY A 66 -0.29 0.57 10.85
CA GLY A 66 -1.58 1.18 10.57
C GLY A 66 -2.74 0.37 11.11
N LEU A 67 -2.71 -0.95 10.95
CA LEU A 67 -3.75 -1.83 11.50
C LEU A 67 -3.75 -1.81 13.02
N HIS A 68 -2.58 -1.77 13.65
CA HIS A 68 -2.48 -1.64 15.10
C HIS A 68 -3.14 -0.36 15.60
N HIS A 69 -2.88 0.77 14.94
CA HIS A 69 -3.51 2.05 15.30
C HIS A 69 -5.03 1.98 15.19
N LEU A 70 -5.55 1.33 14.15
CA LEU A 70 -7.00 1.16 14.00
C LEU A 70 -7.57 0.25 15.09
N ASP A 71 -6.85 -0.79 15.49
CA ASP A 71 -7.29 -1.68 16.57
C ASP A 71 -7.34 -0.94 17.89
N VAL A 72 -6.36 -0.09 18.19
CA VAL A 72 -6.34 0.73 19.40
C VAL A 72 -7.52 1.70 19.39
N LEU A 73 -7.77 2.37 18.27
CA LEU A 73 -8.90 3.28 18.11
C LEU A 73 -10.23 2.56 18.32
N THR A 74 -10.38 1.40 17.69
CA THR A 74 -11.60 0.58 17.80
C THR A 74 -11.89 0.23 19.26
N ARG A 75 -10.88 -0.22 20.01
CA ARG A 75 -11.05 -0.54 21.43
C ARG A 75 -11.45 0.67 22.25
N LYS A 76 -10.84 1.83 21.99
CA LYS A 76 -11.20 3.07 22.71
C LYS A 76 -12.66 3.44 22.47
N LEU A 77 -13.11 3.33 21.23
CA LEU A 77 -14.50 3.62 20.89
C LEU A 77 -15.44 2.64 21.57
N GLN A 78 -15.15 1.35 21.53
CA GLN A 78 -15.96 0.32 22.16
C GLN A 78 -16.02 0.49 23.68
N ASN A 79 -14.90 0.81 24.32
CA ASN A 79 -14.84 1.04 25.76
C ASN A 79 -15.67 2.27 26.18
N GLY A 80 -15.79 3.26 25.29
CA GLY A 80 -16.64 4.43 25.53
C GLY A 80 -18.08 4.24 25.09
N ASN A 81 -18.46 3.03 24.68
CA ASN A 81 -19.79 2.73 24.14
C ASN A 81 -20.13 3.59 22.91
N ILE A 82 -19.12 3.95 22.14
CA ILE A 82 -19.26 4.72 20.90
C ILE A 82 -19.29 3.73 19.73
N PRO A 83 -20.30 3.80 18.85
CA PRO A 83 -20.33 2.93 17.67
C PRO A 83 -19.08 3.14 16.80
N VAL A 84 -18.49 2.06 16.31
CA VAL A 84 -17.33 2.13 15.42
C VAL A 84 -17.81 2.61 14.05
N PRO A 85 -17.31 3.76 13.55
CA PRO A 85 -17.71 4.25 12.24
C PRO A 85 -17.30 3.31 11.12
N GLU A 86 -18.09 3.24 10.07
CA GLU A 86 -17.77 2.46 8.88
C GLU A 86 -16.45 2.88 8.25
N THR A 87 -16.07 4.17 8.40
CA THR A 87 -14.82 4.70 7.90
C THR A 87 -13.60 3.97 8.46
N VAL A 88 -13.69 3.43 9.68
CA VAL A 88 -12.60 2.65 10.29
C VAL A 88 -12.35 1.37 9.48
N GLU A 89 -13.43 0.67 9.10
CA GLU A 89 -13.30 -0.54 8.29
C GLU A 89 -12.83 -0.23 6.87
N GLN A 90 -13.29 0.87 6.30
CA GLN A 90 -12.83 1.33 4.99
C GLN A 90 -11.34 1.65 5.03
N GLU A 91 -10.87 2.31 6.09
CA GLU A 91 -9.46 2.63 6.27
C GLU A 91 -8.62 1.36 6.45
N ARG A 92 -9.14 0.38 7.20
CA ARG A 92 -8.51 -0.92 7.37
C ARG A 92 -8.30 -1.60 6.02
N TYR A 93 -9.32 -1.62 5.19
CA TYR A 93 -9.23 -2.17 3.85
C TYR A 93 -8.20 -1.41 3.00
N TYR A 94 -8.24 -0.09 3.06
CA TYR A 94 -7.32 0.75 2.28
C TYR A 94 -5.87 0.50 2.66
N ILE A 95 -5.58 0.44 3.96
CA ILE A 95 -4.21 0.20 4.46
C ILE A 95 -3.71 -1.18 4.07
N SER A 96 -4.53 -2.21 4.25
CA SER A 96 -4.12 -3.59 3.98
C SER A 96 -4.06 -3.92 2.49
N GLY A 97 -4.80 -3.17 1.66
CA GLY A 97 -4.92 -3.46 0.24
C GLY A 97 -5.72 -4.71 -0.06
N SER A 98 -6.37 -5.29 0.96
CA SER A 98 -7.13 -6.53 0.82
C SER A 98 -8.62 -6.25 0.85
N LYS A 99 -9.36 -6.82 -0.10
CA LYS A 99 -10.82 -6.75 -0.09
C LYS A 99 -11.35 -7.51 1.12
N LYS A 100 -12.21 -6.85 1.88
CA LYS A 100 -12.95 -7.53 2.92
C LYS A 100 -13.93 -8.49 2.25
N SER A 101 -13.72 -9.74 2.51
CA SER A 101 -14.63 -10.76 2.03
C SER A 101 -15.93 -10.75 2.83
#